data_28209e83061d872756929b007f172c3a
#
_entry.id   28209e83061d872756929b007f172c3a
#
_cell.length_a   1.000
_cell.length_b   1.000
_cell.length_c   1.000
_cell.angle_alpha   90.00
_cell.angle_beta   90.00
_cell.angle_gamma   90.00
#
_symmetry.space_group_name_H-M   'P 1'
#
loop_
_entity.id
_entity.type
_entity.pdbx_description
1 polymer ?
#
loop_
_entity_poly.entity_id
_entity_poly.type
_entity_poly.pdbx_seq_one_letter_code
_entity_poly.pdbx_strand_id
1 'polypeptide(L)'
;LHLLSRRQRQMCIRDRGYEPTYDGMKKAIFDGAAGVLVDDGVIGKLLSGKGGVEYWESKETKTTGSFKVNPAVSRFLIATAKRSDGSFVVDSFSTDGGCYPRNVIVENGLLLVKFGALNLNEYAVKASLNGARALGLKNKGHLSVGADADISILDIQNEKAFATIVEGNVIMLDGQLLGKGTTIICDERGASTLAKRGIKHIVKEEFSLKQITDRFIP
;
A
#
# COMPACT_ATOMS: atom_id res chain seq x y z
N LEU A 1 -14.88 -3.90 -15.64
CA LEU A 1 -13.77 -4.11 -14.68
C LEU A 1 -13.22 -5.55 -14.69
N HIS A 2 -14.08 -6.60 -14.70
CA HIS A 2 -13.62 -7.99 -14.73
C HIS A 2 -12.84 -8.39 -16.00
N LEU A 3 -13.17 -7.84 -17.15
CA LEU A 3 -12.49 -8.13 -18.42
C LEU A 3 -11.08 -7.52 -18.49
N LEU A 4 -10.89 -6.32 -17.96
CA LEU A 4 -9.58 -5.66 -17.89
C LEU A 4 -8.63 -6.42 -16.95
N SER A 5 -9.11 -6.88 -15.79
CA SER A 5 -8.30 -7.66 -14.85
C SER A 5 -7.89 -9.04 -15.41
N ARG A 6 -8.73 -9.70 -16.22
CA ARG A 6 -8.37 -10.95 -16.90
C ARG A 6 -7.28 -10.74 -17.95
N ARG A 7 -7.39 -9.69 -18.78
CA ARG A 7 -6.36 -9.36 -19.78
C ARG A 7 -5.03 -9.00 -19.13
N GLN A 8 -5.06 -8.21 -18.07
CA GLN A 8 -3.85 -7.84 -17.34
C GLN A 8 -3.15 -9.06 -16.70
N ARG A 9 -3.91 -10.03 -16.16
CA ARG A 9 -3.34 -11.27 -15.64
C ARG A 9 -2.74 -12.14 -16.74
N GLN A 10 -3.40 -12.23 -17.88
CA GLN A 10 -2.88 -12.96 -19.05
C GLN A 10 -1.59 -12.32 -19.59
N MET A 11 -1.49 -11.00 -19.57
CA MET A 11 -0.25 -10.29 -19.91
C MET A 11 0.84 -10.61 -18.88
N CYS A 12 0.57 -10.47 -17.60
CA CYS A 12 1.57 -10.72 -16.55
C CYS A 12 2.16 -12.13 -16.59
N ILE A 13 1.39 -13.14 -16.95
CA ILE A 13 1.88 -14.52 -17.05
C ILE A 13 2.71 -14.73 -18.32
N ARG A 14 2.27 -14.18 -19.46
CA ARG A 14 2.97 -14.26 -20.75
C ARG A 14 4.28 -13.51 -20.76
N ASP A 15 4.31 -12.30 -20.19
CA ASP A 15 5.52 -11.46 -20.08
C ASP A 15 6.65 -12.15 -19.30
N ARG A 16 6.31 -13.19 -18.54
CA ARG A 16 7.25 -14.05 -17.79
C ARG A 16 7.55 -15.37 -18.45
N GLY A 17 7.10 -15.56 -19.69
CA GLY A 17 7.36 -16.76 -20.48
C GLY A 17 6.50 -17.96 -20.10
N TYR A 18 5.38 -17.77 -19.40
CA TYR A 18 4.43 -18.84 -19.09
C TYR A 18 3.18 -18.76 -19.94
N GLU A 19 2.61 -19.89 -20.26
CA GLU A 19 1.32 -19.95 -20.94
C GLU A 19 0.17 -19.54 -20.00
N PRO A 20 -0.86 -18.81 -20.49
CA PRO A 20 -2.01 -18.40 -19.68
C PRO A 20 -3.03 -19.55 -19.54
N THR A 21 -2.55 -20.69 -19.13
CA THR A 21 -3.29 -21.95 -18.90
C THR A 21 -3.16 -22.38 -17.44
N TYR A 22 -3.90 -23.43 -17.05
CA TYR A 22 -3.75 -24.03 -15.73
C TYR A 22 -2.30 -24.49 -15.48
N ASP A 23 -1.71 -25.23 -16.42
CA ASP A 23 -0.36 -25.76 -16.29
C ASP A 23 0.69 -24.64 -16.28
N GLY A 24 0.51 -23.60 -17.09
CA GLY A 24 1.39 -22.43 -17.08
C GLY A 24 1.33 -21.67 -15.76
N MET A 25 0.14 -21.51 -15.18
CA MET A 25 -0.01 -20.88 -13.85
C MET A 25 0.59 -21.76 -12.75
N LYS A 26 0.36 -23.06 -12.79
CA LYS A 26 0.94 -24.05 -11.89
C LYS A 26 2.48 -23.98 -11.91
N LYS A 27 3.04 -23.95 -13.13
CA LYS A 27 4.49 -23.79 -13.32
C LYS A 27 4.99 -22.44 -12.79
N ALA A 28 4.28 -21.34 -13.04
CA ALA A 28 4.66 -20.01 -12.55
C ALA A 28 4.68 -19.94 -11.00
N ILE A 29 3.73 -20.60 -10.34
CA ILE A 29 3.71 -20.72 -8.88
C ILE A 29 4.89 -21.57 -8.40
N PHE A 30 5.13 -22.72 -9.05
CA PHE A 30 6.22 -23.63 -8.68
C PHE A 30 7.59 -22.95 -8.81
N ASP A 31 7.83 -22.22 -9.89
CA ASP A 31 9.08 -21.50 -10.16
C ASP A 31 9.23 -20.22 -9.31
N GLY A 32 8.21 -19.82 -8.53
CA GLY A 32 8.24 -18.62 -7.70
C GLY A 32 8.02 -17.30 -8.45
N ALA A 33 7.65 -17.36 -9.74
CA ALA A 33 7.25 -16.19 -10.53
C ALA A 33 5.88 -15.65 -10.11
N ALA A 34 5.02 -16.52 -9.61
CA ALA A 34 3.76 -16.20 -8.97
C ALA A 34 3.72 -16.72 -7.53
N GLY A 35 2.98 -16.03 -6.66
CA GLY A 35 2.66 -16.50 -5.32
C GLY A 35 1.16 -16.59 -5.12
N VAL A 36 0.71 -17.51 -4.29
CA VAL A 36 -0.69 -17.70 -3.92
C VAL A 36 -0.92 -17.10 -2.54
N LEU A 37 -1.95 -16.29 -2.40
CA LEU A 37 -2.32 -15.71 -1.11
C LEU A 37 -2.90 -16.79 -0.20
N VAL A 38 -2.25 -16.96 0.94
CA VAL A 38 -2.73 -17.77 2.07
C VAL A 38 -3.16 -16.83 3.17
N ASP A 39 -4.39 -16.97 3.60
CA ASP A 39 -4.92 -16.27 4.76
C ASP A 39 -4.98 -17.27 5.93
N ASP A 40 -4.15 -17.03 6.95
CA ASP A 40 -4.14 -17.81 8.18
C ASP A 40 -4.97 -17.13 9.30
N GLY A 41 -5.74 -16.11 8.94
CA GLY A 41 -6.58 -15.34 9.85
C GLY A 41 -5.84 -14.24 10.62
N VAL A 42 -4.52 -14.16 10.51
CA VAL A 42 -3.67 -13.17 11.21
C VAL A 42 -2.89 -12.33 10.20
N ILE A 43 -2.16 -12.97 9.29
CA ILE A 43 -1.33 -12.31 8.29
C ILE A 43 -1.48 -13.03 6.96
N GLY A 44 -1.82 -12.29 5.91
CA GLY A 44 -1.79 -12.82 4.55
C GLY A 44 -0.35 -13.06 4.10
N LYS A 45 -0.03 -14.28 3.67
CA LYS A 45 1.28 -14.68 3.13
C LYS A 45 1.16 -15.09 1.67
N LEU A 46 2.21 -14.84 0.91
CA LEU A 46 2.32 -15.40 -0.44
C LEU A 46 3.17 -16.67 -0.39
N LEU A 47 2.57 -17.80 -0.75
CA LEU A 47 3.26 -19.07 -0.94
C LEU A 47 3.59 -19.27 -2.43
N SER A 48 4.80 -19.77 -2.69
CA SER A 48 5.25 -20.24 -4.01
C SER A 48 5.96 -21.59 -3.86
N GLY A 49 6.48 -22.13 -4.95
CA GLY A 49 7.07 -23.46 -4.94
C GLY A 49 6.03 -24.55 -4.77
N LYS A 50 6.48 -25.72 -4.31
CA LYS A 50 5.59 -26.89 -4.11
C LYS A 50 4.42 -26.60 -3.19
N GLY A 51 4.65 -25.96 -2.04
CA GLY A 51 3.59 -25.62 -1.09
C GLY A 51 2.55 -24.64 -1.64
N GLY A 52 2.99 -23.70 -2.47
CA GLY A 52 2.08 -22.79 -3.18
C GLY A 52 1.18 -23.50 -4.16
N VAL A 53 1.73 -24.47 -4.91
CA VAL A 53 0.94 -25.29 -5.84
C VAL A 53 -0.07 -26.16 -5.10
N GLU A 54 0.35 -26.89 -4.06
CA GLU A 54 -0.52 -27.75 -3.26
C GLU A 54 -1.67 -26.95 -2.64
N TYR A 55 -1.39 -25.78 -2.09
CA TYR A 55 -2.42 -24.90 -1.55
C TYR A 55 -3.39 -24.41 -2.62
N TRP A 56 -2.87 -23.98 -3.78
CA TRP A 56 -3.69 -23.48 -4.89
C TRP A 56 -4.64 -24.56 -5.42
N GLU A 57 -4.15 -25.80 -5.58
CA GLU A 57 -4.95 -26.94 -6.00
C GLU A 57 -6.00 -27.34 -4.93
N SER A 58 -5.62 -27.32 -3.64
CA SER A 58 -6.55 -27.63 -2.54
C SER A 58 -7.74 -26.66 -2.44
N LYS A 59 -7.57 -25.45 -2.99
CA LYS A 59 -8.64 -24.43 -3.07
C LYS A 59 -9.33 -24.40 -4.44
N GLU A 60 -9.20 -25.46 -5.24
CA GLU A 60 -9.79 -25.54 -6.58
C GLU A 60 -9.46 -24.32 -7.45
N THR A 61 -8.23 -23.79 -7.33
CA THR A 61 -7.75 -22.55 -7.98
C THR A 61 -8.48 -21.26 -7.60
N LYS A 62 -9.38 -21.29 -6.62
CA LYS A 62 -10.20 -20.15 -6.15
C LYS A 62 -9.47 -19.29 -5.12
N THR A 63 -8.19 -19.03 -5.31
CA THR A 63 -7.39 -18.14 -4.46
C THR A 63 -6.83 -16.98 -5.25
N THR A 64 -6.41 -15.94 -4.55
CA THR A 64 -5.73 -14.79 -5.16
C THR A 64 -4.28 -15.17 -5.50
N GLY A 65 -3.93 -15.06 -6.79
CA GLY A 65 -2.54 -15.15 -7.26
C GLY A 65 -1.93 -13.76 -7.43
N SER A 66 -0.68 -13.60 -7.04
CA SER A 66 0.08 -12.36 -7.21
C SER A 66 1.38 -12.63 -7.96
N PHE A 67 1.67 -11.78 -8.94
CA PHE A 67 2.95 -11.79 -9.66
C PHE A 67 3.88 -10.72 -9.13
N LYS A 68 5.17 -10.99 -9.08
CA LYS A 68 6.20 -9.99 -8.73
C LYS A 68 6.35 -9.02 -9.90
N VAL A 69 5.61 -7.92 -9.91
CA VAL A 69 5.54 -6.99 -11.04
C VAL A 69 6.53 -5.82 -10.96
N ASN A 70 6.99 -5.43 -9.79
CA ASN A 70 7.90 -4.31 -9.62
C ASN A 70 9.26 -4.79 -9.11
N PRO A 71 10.30 -4.84 -9.97
CA PRO A 71 11.67 -5.15 -9.55
C PRO A 71 12.16 -4.22 -8.43
N ALA A 72 13.06 -4.70 -7.57
CA ALA A 72 13.58 -3.91 -6.45
C ALA A 72 14.23 -2.59 -6.91
N VAL A 73 14.96 -2.63 -8.03
CA VAL A 73 15.60 -1.44 -8.62
C VAL A 73 14.55 -0.40 -9.03
N SER A 74 13.47 -0.81 -9.72
CA SER A 74 12.40 0.11 -10.10
C SER A 74 11.72 0.74 -8.90
N ARG A 75 11.45 -0.06 -7.86
CA ARG A 75 10.87 0.45 -6.60
C ARG A 75 11.78 1.45 -5.91
N PHE A 76 13.07 1.17 -5.85
CA PHE A 76 14.07 2.07 -5.30
C PHE A 76 14.12 3.40 -6.07
N LEU A 77 14.20 3.35 -7.40
CA LEU A 77 14.23 4.55 -8.25
C LEU A 77 12.95 5.38 -8.10
N ILE A 78 11.78 4.76 -8.14
CA ILE A 78 10.49 5.45 -7.95
C ILE A 78 10.45 6.13 -6.57
N ALA A 79 10.99 5.50 -5.54
CA ALA A 79 10.99 6.07 -4.20
C ALA A 79 11.94 7.25 -4.04
N THR A 80 13.08 7.29 -4.76
CA THR A 80 14.21 8.18 -4.47
C THR A 80 14.57 9.13 -5.59
N ALA A 81 14.12 8.90 -6.84
CA ALA A 81 14.48 9.71 -7.99
C ALA A 81 14.05 11.17 -7.83
N LYS A 82 14.99 12.05 -8.11
CA LYS A 82 14.80 13.51 -8.09
C LYS A 82 15.02 14.11 -9.48
N ARG A 83 14.34 15.21 -9.74
CA ARG A 83 14.57 16.06 -10.91
C ARG A 83 15.81 16.92 -10.70
N SER A 84 16.20 17.64 -11.72
CA SER A 84 17.37 18.57 -11.66
C SER A 84 17.22 19.70 -10.64
N ASP A 85 15.98 20.08 -10.32
CA ASP A 85 15.65 21.09 -9.32
C ASP A 85 15.62 20.53 -7.87
N GLY A 86 15.89 19.23 -7.70
CA GLY A 86 15.85 18.54 -6.41
C GLY A 86 14.48 18.03 -5.99
N SER A 87 13.41 18.34 -6.71
CA SER A 87 12.06 17.82 -6.44
C SER A 87 11.97 16.33 -6.78
N PHE A 88 11.09 15.59 -6.08
CA PHE A 88 10.89 14.19 -6.35
C PHE A 88 10.10 13.97 -7.64
N VAL A 89 10.45 12.92 -8.38
CA VAL A 89 9.70 12.47 -9.56
C VAL A 89 8.33 11.90 -9.16
N VAL A 90 8.28 11.22 -8.00
CA VAL A 90 7.06 10.65 -7.41
C VAL A 90 6.86 11.25 -6.02
N ASP A 91 5.73 11.86 -5.79
CA ASP A 91 5.49 12.72 -4.62
C ASP A 91 5.26 11.96 -3.32
N SER A 92 4.63 10.77 -3.36
CA SER A 92 4.27 10.02 -2.15
C SER A 92 4.54 8.53 -2.27
N PHE A 93 4.51 7.84 -1.13
CA PHE A 93 4.63 6.40 -1.05
C PHE A 93 3.26 5.71 -1.13
N SER A 94 3.25 4.53 -1.74
CA SER A 94 2.14 3.60 -1.71
C SER A 94 2.65 2.18 -1.60
N THR A 95 1.93 1.31 -0.90
CA THR A 95 2.29 -0.09 -0.73
C THR A 95 1.75 -1.00 -1.82
N ASP A 96 0.80 -0.50 -2.64
CA ASP A 96 0.05 -1.34 -3.59
C ASP A 96 -0.55 -2.60 -2.91
N GLY A 97 -1.05 -2.42 -1.69
CA GLY A 97 -1.50 -3.48 -0.79
C GLY A 97 -2.92 -3.99 -1.04
N GLY A 98 -3.45 -3.90 -2.27
CA GLY A 98 -4.86 -4.12 -2.58
C GLY A 98 -5.49 -5.41 -2.05
N CYS A 99 -4.90 -6.58 -2.34
CA CYS A 99 -5.50 -7.87 -1.99
C CYS A 99 -4.94 -8.50 -0.72
N TYR A 100 -3.80 -8.04 -0.23
CA TYR A 100 -3.19 -8.54 1.00
C TYR A 100 -2.44 -7.43 1.75
N PRO A 101 -2.27 -7.54 3.07
CA PRO A 101 -1.58 -6.54 3.87
C PRO A 101 -0.12 -6.36 3.43
N ARG A 102 0.27 -5.10 3.25
CA ARG A 102 1.64 -4.68 2.95
C ARG A 102 1.98 -3.46 3.79
N ASN A 103 2.19 -3.65 5.09
CA ASN A 103 2.47 -2.56 6.02
C ASN A 103 3.97 -2.26 6.06
N VAL A 104 4.55 -1.94 4.89
CA VAL A 104 6.01 -1.83 4.71
C VAL A 104 6.52 -0.39 4.53
N ILE A 105 5.65 0.62 4.62
CA ILE A 105 6.06 2.02 4.42
C ILE A 105 7.07 2.46 5.48
N VAL A 106 6.84 2.11 6.75
CA VAL A 106 7.73 2.50 7.85
C VAL A 106 9.07 1.79 7.70
N GLU A 107 9.07 0.47 7.64
CA GLU A 107 10.27 -0.36 7.51
C GLU A 107 11.13 0.06 6.30
N ASN A 108 10.56 -0.05 5.10
CA ASN A 108 11.31 0.27 3.89
C ASN A 108 11.68 1.75 3.78
N GLY A 109 10.84 2.66 4.27
CA GLY A 109 11.14 4.08 4.26
C GLY A 109 12.27 4.45 5.21
N LEU A 110 12.30 3.89 6.42
CA LEU A 110 13.41 4.09 7.37
C LEU A 110 14.71 3.44 6.88
N LEU A 111 14.64 2.30 6.17
CA LEU A 111 15.80 1.72 5.50
C LEU A 111 16.37 2.68 4.44
N LEU A 112 15.53 3.33 3.64
CA LEU A 112 15.99 4.33 2.67
C LEU A 112 16.69 5.53 3.36
N VAL A 113 16.21 5.93 4.53
CA VAL A 113 16.87 6.97 5.35
C VAL A 113 18.21 6.48 5.89
N LYS A 114 18.26 5.26 6.42
CA LYS A 114 19.47 4.65 6.97
C LYS A 114 20.58 4.48 5.91
N PHE A 115 20.21 4.18 4.67
CA PHE A 115 21.13 4.11 3.53
C PHE A 115 21.48 5.49 2.93
N GLY A 116 20.92 6.59 3.46
CA GLY A 116 21.17 7.93 2.96
C GLY A 116 20.53 8.26 1.61
N ALA A 117 19.59 7.41 1.14
CA ALA A 117 18.84 7.65 -0.09
C ALA A 117 17.73 8.70 0.09
N LEU A 118 17.26 8.89 1.31
CA LEU A 118 16.35 9.94 1.77
C LEU A 118 16.83 10.49 3.11
N ASN A 119 16.51 11.75 3.42
CA ASN A 119 16.57 12.23 4.79
C ASN A 119 15.20 12.04 5.51
N LEU A 120 15.18 12.21 6.85
CA LEU A 120 13.96 12.01 7.63
C LEU A 120 12.82 12.95 7.24
N ASN A 121 13.14 14.19 6.86
CA ASN A 121 12.14 15.16 6.43
C ASN A 121 11.52 14.73 5.07
N GLU A 122 12.33 14.32 4.13
CA GLU A 122 11.88 13.80 2.84
C GLU A 122 10.99 12.57 3.01
N TYR A 123 11.38 11.66 3.89
CA TYR A 123 10.57 10.49 4.24
C TYR A 123 9.22 10.92 4.83
N ALA A 124 9.20 11.79 5.83
CA ALA A 124 7.97 12.25 6.46
C ALA A 124 7.03 12.97 5.47
N VAL A 125 7.57 13.83 4.61
CA VAL A 125 6.79 14.50 3.57
C VAL A 125 6.17 13.51 2.60
N LYS A 126 6.94 12.53 2.11
CA LYS A 126 6.44 11.52 1.16
C LYS A 126 5.47 10.52 1.80
N ALA A 127 5.71 10.13 3.05
CA ALA A 127 4.90 9.13 3.74
C ALA A 127 3.60 9.70 4.34
N SER A 128 3.53 11.03 4.57
CA SER A 128 2.45 11.66 5.31
C SER A 128 1.83 12.84 4.57
N LEU A 129 2.54 13.95 4.48
CA LEU A 129 2.02 15.23 3.99
C LEU A 129 1.52 15.15 2.53
N ASN A 130 2.33 14.56 1.64
CA ASN A 130 1.97 14.50 0.22
C ASN A 130 0.81 13.55 -0.04
N GLY A 131 0.71 12.44 0.70
CA GLY A 131 -0.46 11.55 0.66
C GLY A 131 -1.75 12.26 1.07
N ALA A 132 -1.71 13.03 2.16
CA ALA A 132 -2.85 13.82 2.62
C ALA A 132 -3.24 14.90 1.60
N ARG A 133 -2.25 15.60 1.02
CA ARG A 133 -2.48 16.60 -0.03
C ARG A 133 -3.12 16.00 -1.28
N ALA A 134 -2.64 14.85 -1.74
CA ALA A 134 -3.19 14.15 -2.89
C ALA A 134 -4.67 13.79 -2.69
N LEU A 135 -5.05 13.44 -1.46
CA LEU A 135 -6.43 13.14 -1.09
C LEU A 135 -7.25 14.40 -0.71
N GLY A 136 -6.65 15.59 -0.72
CA GLY A 136 -7.32 16.84 -0.35
C GLY A 136 -7.68 16.95 1.13
N LEU A 137 -6.96 16.23 2.00
CA LEU A 137 -7.15 16.23 3.45
C LEU A 137 -6.30 17.35 4.07
N LYS A 138 -6.87 18.52 4.26
CA LYS A 138 -6.14 19.72 4.68
C LYS A 138 -5.62 19.66 6.13
N ASN A 139 -6.32 18.92 7.00
CA ASN A 139 -5.99 18.83 8.42
C ASN A 139 -5.14 17.61 8.77
N LYS A 140 -4.64 16.88 7.77
CA LYS A 140 -3.88 15.64 7.97
C LYS A 140 -2.50 15.70 7.33
N GLY A 141 -1.60 14.84 7.83
CA GLY A 141 -0.25 14.68 7.29
C GLY A 141 0.76 15.73 7.77
N HIS A 142 0.41 16.58 8.74
CA HIS A 142 1.28 17.56 9.35
C HIS A 142 0.90 17.80 10.83
N LEU A 143 1.80 18.44 11.58
CA LEU A 143 1.65 18.72 13.03
C LEU A 143 1.40 20.21 13.31
N SER A 144 0.87 20.98 12.35
CA SER A 144 0.55 22.40 12.56
C SER A 144 -0.64 22.55 13.51
N VAL A 145 -0.73 23.71 14.16
CA VAL A 145 -1.87 24.05 15.02
C VAL A 145 -3.18 23.93 14.22
N GLY A 146 -4.16 23.21 14.77
CA GLY A 146 -5.44 22.94 14.14
C GLY A 146 -5.48 21.69 13.23
N ALA A 147 -4.36 20.99 13.08
CA ALA A 147 -4.36 19.66 12.42
C ALA A 147 -4.97 18.59 13.34
N ASP A 148 -5.46 17.52 12.72
CA ASP A 148 -5.93 16.36 13.46
C ASP A 148 -4.74 15.71 14.20
N ALA A 149 -5.00 15.21 15.41
CA ALA A 149 -3.98 14.56 16.22
C ALA A 149 -3.76 13.10 15.74
N ASP A 150 -3.35 12.96 14.47
CA ASP A 150 -2.96 11.69 13.84
C ASP A 150 -1.44 11.63 13.79
N ILE A 151 -0.84 10.83 14.68
CA ILE A 151 0.61 10.82 14.91
C ILE A 151 1.13 9.39 14.87
N SER A 152 2.20 9.18 14.11
CA SER A 152 3.01 7.96 14.18
C SER A 152 4.33 8.25 14.84
N ILE A 153 4.64 7.56 15.92
CA ILE A 153 5.94 7.60 16.60
C ILE A 153 6.76 6.41 16.10
N LEU A 154 7.95 6.69 15.58
CA LEU A 154 8.79 5.71 14.91
C LEU A 154 10.00 5.36 15.75
N ASP A 155 10.29 4.08 15.85
CA ASP A 155 11.57 3.56 16.34
C ASP A 155 12.52 3.47 15.12
N ILE A 156 13.39 4.47 15.00
CA ILE A 156 14.31 4.58 13.86
C ILE A 156 15.38 3.49 13.88
N GLN A 157 15.78 3.01 15.06
CA GLN A 157 16.82 2.00 15.19
C GLN A 157 16.34 0.62 14.71
N ASN A 158 15.09 0.29 15.01
CA ASN A 158 14.48 -0.99 14.67
C ASN A 158 13.55 -0.93 13.45
N GLU A 159 13.53 0.19 12.72
CA GLU A 159 12.74 0.44 11.50
C GLU A 159 11.26 0.07 11.66
N LYS A 160 10.65 0.39 12.81
CA LYS A 160 9.25 0.04 13.10
C LYS A 160 8.44 1.23 13.65
N ALA A 161 7.12 1.12 13.56
CA ALA A 161 6.25 2.01 14.30
C ALA A 161 6.24 1.61 15.79
N PHE A 162 6.52 2.56 16.68
CA PHE A 162 6.45 2.36 18.12
C PHE A 162 5.04 2.66 18.65
N ALA A 163 4.43 3.76 18.21
CA ALA A 163 3.06 4.10 18.58
C ALA A 163 2.31 4.71 17.40
N THR A 164 1.00 4.50 17.37
CA THR A 164 0.08 5.13 16.43
C THR A 164 -1.08 5.75 17.18
N ILE A 165 -1.29 7.04 16.97
CA ILE A 165 -2.33 7.86 17.56
C ILE A 165 -3.25 8.30 16.42
N VAL A 166 -4.55 8.17 16.61
CA VAL A 166 -5.58 8.62 15.68
C VAL A 166 -6.59 9.46 16.42
N GLU A 167 -6.79 10.69 15.95
CA GLU A 167 -7.67 11.66 16.60
C GLU A 167 -7.40 11.82 18.11
N GLY A 168 -6.12 11.80 18.49
CA GLY A 168 -5.67 11.92 19.87
C GLY A 168 -5.75 10.63 20.69
N ASN A 169 -6.27 9.53 20.15
CA ASN A 169 -6.37 8.25 20.84
C ASN A 169 -5.24 7.32 20.44
N VAL A 170 -4.56 6.72 21.42
CA VAL A 170 -3.54 5.70 21.14
C VAL A 170 -4.23 4.42 20.69
N ILE A 171 -3.99 4.04 19.43
CA ILE A 171 -4.59 2.83 18.83
C ILE A 171 -3.60 1.66 18.71
N MET A 172 -2.31 1.94 18.77
CA MET A 172 -1.25 0.93 18.81
C MET A 172 -0.09 1.45 19.65
N LEU A 173 0.50 0.60 20.48
CA LEU A 173 1.69 0.87 21.26
C LEU A 173 2.55 -0.38 21.33
N ASP A 174 3.81 -0.26 20.92
CA ASP A 174 4.83 -1.33 20.89
C ASP A 174 4.28 -2.66 20.32
N GLY A 175 3.62 -2.59 19.18
CA GLY A 175 3.04 -3.74 18.49
C GLY A 175 1.70 -4.24 19.03
N GLN A 176 1.23 -3.71 20.17
CA GLN A 176 -0.08 -4.06 20.74
C GLN A 176 -1.18 -3.16 20.17
N LEU A 177 -2.21 -3.74 19.60
CA LEU A 177 -3.40 -3.02 19.14
C LEU A 177 -4.31 -2.73 20.36
N LEU A 178 -4.49 -1.43 20.66
CA LEU A 178 -5.27 -0.95 21.80
C LEU A 178 -6.63 -0.38 21.38
N GLY A 179 -6.82 -0.07 20.11
CA GLY A 179 -8.01 0.59 19.64
C GLY A 179 -8.32 0.32 18.18
N LYS A 180 -9.40 0.92 17.71
CA LYS A 180 -9.84 0.90 16.30
C LYS A 180 -9.78 2.32 15.76
N GLY A 181 -9.01 2.54 14.71
CA GLY A 181 -8.93 3.84 14.07
C GLY A 181 -8.92 3.67 12.56
N THR A 182 -10.08 3.85 11.93
CA THR A 182 -10.18 3.86 10.47
C THR A 182 -11.28 4.82 10.04
N THR A 183 -10.94 5.68 9.09
CA THR A 183 -11.91 6.48 8.35
C THR A 183 -11.84 6.07 6.89
N ILE A 184 -12.95 5.62 6.31
CA ILE A 184 -13.03 5.22 4.91
C ILE A 184 -13.38 6.44 4.06
N ILE A 185 -12.62 6.68 2.99
CA ILE A 185 -12.96 7.68 1.98
C ILE A 185 -13.81 6.97 0.93
N CYS A 186 -15.00 7.48 0.66
CA CYS A 186 -15.95 6.90 -0.26
C CYS A 186 -16.64 7.95 -1.13
N ASP A 187 -17.37 7.52 -2.15
CA ASP A 187 -18.34 8.31 -2.88
C ASP A 187 -19.71 8.27 -2.17
N GLU A 188 -20.70 9.04 -2.69
CA GLU A 188 -22.06 9.08 -2.17
C GLU A 188 -22.71 7.67 -2.09
N ARG A 189 -22.42 6.80 -3.05
CA ARG A 189 -22.98 5.44 -3.09
C ARG A 189 -22.50 4.58 -1.94
N GLY A 190 -21.24 4.76 -1.54
CA GLY A 190 -20.63 4.03 -0.43
C GLY A 190 -21.10 4.53 0.94
N ALA A 191 -21.41 5.83 1.05
CA ALA A 191 -21.71 6.49 2.32
C ALA A 191 -22.86 5.83 3.09
N SER A 192 -23.97 5.52 2.44
CA SER A 192 -25.14 4.94 3.09
C SER A 192 -24.84 3.53 3.66
N THR A 193 -24.03 2.75 2.99
CA THR A 193 -23.62 1.40 3.43
C THR A 193 -22.69 1.49 4.63
N LEU A 194 -21.74 2.43 4.63
CA LEU A 194 -20.81 2.64 5.73
C LEU A 194 -21.51 3.18 6.97
N ALA A 195 -22.43 4.13 6.80
CA ALA A 195 -23.25 4.66 7.88
C ALA A 195 -24.08 3.58 8.56
N LYS A 196 -24.76 2.70 7.81
CA LYS A 196 -25.53 1.56 8.35
C LYS A 196 -24.67 0.59 9.17
N ARG A 197 -23.37 0.50 8.87
CA ARG A 197 -22.41 -0.35 9.59
C ARG A 197 -21.69 0.37 10.73
N GLY A 198 -22.02 1.64 10.98
CA GLY A 198 -21.34 2.45 12.00
C GLY A 198 -19.86 2.72 11.69
N ILE A 199 -19.47 2.65 10.42
CA ILE A 199 -18.07 2.87 10.00
C ILE A 199 -17.89 4.36 9.72
N LYS A 200 -16.89 4.97 10.36
CA LYS A 200 -16.52 6.36 10.13
C LYS A 200 -16.07 6.55 8.67
N HIS A 201 -16.59 7.55 8.00
CA HIS A 201 -16.28 7.78 6.59
C HIS A 201 -16.29 9.27 6.23
N ILE A 202 -15.61 9.58 5.14
CA ILE A 202 -15.57 10.91 4.49
C ILE A 202 -16.07 10.73 3.07
N VAL A 203 -17.07 11.50 2.69
CA VAL A 203 -17.55 11.51 1.31
C VAL A 203 -16.73 12.50 0.49
N LYS A 204 -16.25 12.06 -0.66
CA LYS A 204 -15.58 12.88 -1.68
C LYS A 204 -16.34 12.73 -2.99
N GLU A 205 -16.92 13.82 -3.47
CA GLU A 205 -17.75 13.81 -4.68
C GLU A 205 -16.95 13.54 -5.95
N GLU A 206 -15.69 14.00 -6.02
CA GLU A 206 -14.79 13.74 -7.14
C GLU A 206 -13.33 13.61 -6.70
N PHE A 207 -12.69 12.51 -7.14
CA PHE A 207 -11.24 12.42 -7.22
C PHE A 207 -10.81 12.86 -8.63
N SER A 208 -10.74 14.17 -8.88
CA SER A 208 -10.25 14.68 -10.15
C SER A 208 -8.73 14.62 -10.16
N LEU A 209 -8.16 13.88 -11.14
CA LEU A 209 -6.72 13.90 -11.43
C LEU A 209 -6.20 15.32 -11.65
N LYS A 210 -7.03 16.21 -12.20
CA LYS A 210 -6.70 17.63 -12.40
C LYS A 210 -6.50 18.36 -11.07
N GLN A 211 -7.32 18.08 -10.05
CA GLN A 211 -7.15 18.66 -8.72
C GLN A 211 -5.89 18.13 -8.01
N ILE A 212 -5.43 16.94 -8.36
CA ILE A 212 -4.18 16.37 -7.85
C ILE A 212 -2.98 17.06 -8.49
N THR A 213 -2.97 17.24 -9.81
CA THR A 213 -1.88 17.91 -10.54
C THR A 213 -1.73 19.38 -10.18
N ASP A 214 -2.82 20.13 -10.06
CA ASP A 214 -2.79 21.57 -9.71
C ASP A 214 -2.28 21.85 -8.28
N ARG A 215 -2.17 20.83 -7.43
CA ARG A 215 -1.70 20.95 -6.05
C ARG A 215 -0.20 20.68 -5.87
N PHE A 216 0.42 20.05 -6.85
CA PHE A 216 1.84 19.68 -6.81
C PHE A 216 2.71 20.55 -7.72
N ILE A 217 2.11 21.47 -8.48
CA ILE A 217 2.84 22.49 -9.24
C ILE A 217 2.98 23.71 -8.33
N PRO A 218 4.21 24.17 -8.04
CA PRO A 218 4.47 25.34 -7.21
C PRO A 218 3.94 26.61 -7.85
#